data_e69be60dbb1b682abe572f3393c0eb95
#
_entry.id   e69be60dbb1b682abe572f3393c0eb95
#
_cell.length_a   1.000
_cell.length_b   1.000
_cell.length_c   1.000
_cell.angle_alpha   90.00
_cell.angle_beta   90.00
_cell.angle_gamma   90.00
#
_symmetry.space_group_name_H-M   'P 1'
#
loop_
_entity.id
_entity.type
_entity.pdbx_description
1 polymer ?
#
loop_
_entity_poly.entity_id
_entity_poly.type
_entity_poly.pdbx_seq_one_letter_code
_entity_poly.pdbx_strand_id
1 'polypeptide(L)'
;MGKSAPGWDVQILDEDEQPVGRGERGEICLRARSNPHYPLGYWRNDEASAETFGGEWFHTKDAASLDEDGYVWYEGRADDVIIAAGYRIGPFEVESACLEHPAVAEAAAVASPDERRGHVVKAFVVLADGEEPSDETAKSIQQHVRTRLSAYHYPRRIEFVESLPKTLTGKIRRIELREAEAQRVREAAEAP
;
A
#
# COMPACT_ATOMS: atom_id res chain seq x y z
N MET A 1 -12.23 -2.62 10.45
CA MET A 1 -12.36 -4.09 10.30
C MET A 1 -13.30 -4.66 11.35
N GLY A 2 -13.03 -4.66 12.60
CA GLY A 2 -13.83 -5.28 13.64
C GLY A 2 -12.99 -5.61 14.86
N LYS A 3 -13.47 -6.55 15.68
CA LYS A 3 -12.75 -7.08 16.85
C LYS A 3 -12.27 -8.50 16.57
N SER A 4 -11.25 -8.94 17.33
CA SER A 4 -10.75 -10.31 17.25
C SER A 4 -11.86 -11.34 17.46
N ALA A 5 -11.89 -12.37 16.60
CA ALA A 5 -12.80 -13.50 16.79
C ALA A 5 -12.34 -14.40 17.95
N PRO A 6 -13.27 -15.12 18.62
CA PRO A 6 -12.89 -16.05 19.68
C PRO A 6 -11.87 -17.09 19.21
N GLY A 7 -10.86 -17.34 20.04
CA GLY A 7 -9.78 -18.29 19.73
C GLY A 7 -8.63 -17.72 18.89
N TRP A 8 -8.67 -16.43 18.55
CA TRP A 8 -7.59 -15.70 17.92
C TRP A 8 -7.05 -14.61 18.85
N ASP A 9 -5.76 -14.61 19.07
CA ASP A 9 -5.05 -13.50 19.70
C ASP A 9 -4.57 -12.57 18.57
N VAL A 10 -5.16 -11.39 18.47
CA VAL A 10 -4.86 -10.39 17.46
C VAL A 10 -4.25 -9.19 18.17
N GLN A 11 -3.03 -8.85 17.79
CA GLN A 11 -2.30 -7.70 18.30
C GLN A 11 -1.91 -6.78 17.14
N ILE A 12 -1.74 -5.51 17.44
CA ILE A 12 -1.08 -4.55 16.55
C ILE A 12 0.30 -4.34 17.15
N LEU A 13 1.34 -4.76 16.41
CA LEU A 13 2.73 -4.79 16.87
C LEU A 13 3.59 -3.78 16.10
N ASP A 14 4.62 -3.27 16.76
CA ASP A 14 5.68 -2.49 16.14
C ASP A 14 6.76 -3.39 15.50
N GLU A 15 7.86 -2.77 15.03
CA GLU A 15 8.98 -3.46 14.38
C GLU A 15 9.77 -4.36 15.36
N ASP A 16 9.64 -4.15 16.67
CA ASP A 16 10.24 -4.93 17.75
C ASP A 16 9.29 -6.00 18.33
N GLU A 17 8.19 -6.29 17.63
CA GLU A 17 7.11 -7.22 18.07
C GLU A 17 6.47 -6.82 19.41
N GLN A 18 6.48 -5.51 19.76
CA GLN A 18 5.81 -5.04 20.96
C GLN A 18 4.42 -4.46 20.62
N PRO A 19 3.40 -4.70 21.46
CA PRO A 19 2.08 -4.11 21.27
C PRO A 19 2.14 -2.58 21.29
N VAL A 20 1.58 -1.95 20.26
CA VAL A 20 1.46 -0.48 20.18
C VAL A 20 0.31 0.04 21.05
N GLY A 21 0.36 1.32 21.39
CA GLY A 21 -0.71 2.01 22.14
C GLY A 21 -2.00 2.18 21.31
N ARG A 22 -3.10 2.55 22.01
CA ARG A 22 -4.37 2.86 21.35
C ARG A 22 -4.22 4.05 20.39
N GLY A 23 -4.74 3.91 19.17
CA GLY A 23 -4.59 4.90 18.10
C GLY A 23 -3.22 4.90 17.42
N GLU A 24 -2.26 4.14 17.95
CA GLU A 24 -0.95 4.00 17.31
C GLU A 24 -1.02 2.92 16.23
N ARG A 25 -0.23 3.16 15.16
CA ARG A 25 -0.14 2.28 14.01
C ARG A 25 0.92 1.20 14.22
N GLY A 26 0.56 -0.03 13.85
CA GLY A 26 1.49 -1.16 13.77
C GLY A 26 1.03 -2.19 12.74
N GLU A 27 1.66 -3.34 12.72
CA GLU A 27 1.26 -4.49 11.89
C GLU A 27 0.23 -5.34 12.63
N ILE A 28 -0.79 -5.82 11.90
CA ILE A 28 -1.71 -6.83 12.42
C ILE A 28 -0.97 -8.16 12.51
N CYS A 29 -0.79 -8.64 13.72
CA CYS A 29 -0.18 -9.93 13.99
C CYS A 29 -1.16 -10.87 14.68
N LEU A 30 -1.11 -12.15 14.31
CA LEU A 30 -2.04 -13.17 14.81
C LEU A 30 -1.28 -14.28 15.53
N ARG A 31 -1.85 -14.75 16.64
CA ARG A 31 -1.36 -15.92 17.36
C ARG A 31 -2.52 -16.83 17.69
N ALA A 32 -2.53 -18.03 17.15
CA ALA A 32 -3.60 -18.99 17.38
C ALA A 32 -3.20 -20.42 16.98
N ARG A 33 -1.96 -20.83 17.28
CA ARG A 33 -1.40 -22.14 16.82
C ARG A 33 -2.23 -23.35 17.28
N SER A 34 -2.99 -23.23 18.36
CA SER A 34 -3.94 -24.26 18.81
C SER A 34 -5.27 -24.26 18.07
N ASN A 35 -5.53 -23.24 17.24
CA ASN A 35 -6.74 -23.12 16.47
C ASN A 35 -6.64 -24.03 15.23
N PRO A 36 -7.60 -24.94 14.97
CA PRO A 36 -7.57 -25.85 13.83
C PRO A 36 -7.63 -25.13 12.47
N HIS A 37 -7.99 -23.85 12.46
CA HIS A 37 -8.03 -23.01 11.26
C HIS A 37 -6.76 -22.18 11.06
N TYR A 38 -5.73 -22.35 11.93
CA TYR A 38 -4.45 -21.66 11.75
C TYR A 38 -3.74 -22.17 10.49
N PRO A 39 -3.19 -21.26 9.64
CA PRO A 39 -2.52 -21.67 8.41
C PRO A 39 -1.33 -22.60 8.67
N LEU A 40 -1.17 -23.62 7.83
CA LEU A 40 -0.03 -24.55 7.90
C LEU A 40 1.20 -24.01 7.16
N GLY A 41 1.01 -23.06 6.24
CA GLY A 41 2.05 -22.49 5.41
C GLY A 41 1.56 -22.24 3.97
N TYR A 42 2.46 -21.74 3.14
CA TYR A 42 2.23 -21.56 1.71
C TYR A 42 2.56 -22.83 0.93
N TRP A 43 1.74 -23.13 -0.07
CA TRP A 43 1.95 -24.32 -0.91
C TRP A 43 3.27 -24.22 -1.69
N ARG A 44 4.17 -25.19 -1.47
CA ARG A 44 5.49 -25.30 -2.14
C ARG A 44 6.34 -24.02 -2.04
N ASN A 45 6.24 -23.29 -0.92
CA ASN A 45 7.04 -22.12 -0.65
C ASN A 45 7.44 -22.09 0.84
N ASP A 46 8.46 -22.89 1.16
CA ASP A 46 8.92 -23.07 2.54
C ASP A 46 9.59 -21.79 3.09
N GLU A 47 10.27 -21.03 2.23
CA GLU A 47 10.92 -19.78 2.61
C GLU A 47 9.88 -18.73 3.06
N ALA A 48 8.87 -18.45 2.23
CA ALA A 48 7.79 -17.54 2.61
C ALA A 48 6.98 -18.06 3.81
N SER A 49 6.85 -19.39 3.96
CA SER A 49 6.19 -20.00 5.12
C SER A 49 6.98 -19.77 6.40
N ALA A 50 8.31 -19.93 6.35
CA ALA A 50 9.18 -19.67 7.49
C ALA A 50 9.18 -18.19 7.88
N GLU A 51 9.24 -17.27 6.90
CA GLU A 51 9.17 -15.83 7.13
C GLU A 51 7.83 -15.42 7.79
N THR A 52 6.72 -15.97 7.28
CA THR A 52 5.38 -15.52 7.71
C THR A 52 4.91 -16.19 9.00
N PHE A 53 5.23 -17.48 9.20
CA PHE A 53 4.68 -18.30 10.28
C PHE A 53 5.76 -18.87 11.22
N GLY A 54 7.04 -18.61 10.97
CA GLY A 54 8.16 -19.22 11.70
C GLY A 54 8.35 -18.70 13.12
N GLY A 55 7.96 -17.45 13.39
CA GLY A 55 8.05 -16.77 14.68
C GLY A 55 6.93 -17.13 15.66
N GLU A 56 6.78 -16.37 16.73
CA GLU A 56 5.65 -16.46 17.67
C GLU A 56 4.35 -15.99 17.00
N TRP A 57 4.45 -14.97 16.16
CA TRP A 57 3.36 -14.32 15.47
C TRP A 57 3.28 -14.73 14.00
N PHE A 58 2.06 -14.73 13.48
CA PHE A 58 1.79 -14.69 12.05
C PHE A 58 1.73 -13.23 11.61
N HIS A 59 2.68 -12.82 10.80
CA HIS A 59 2.79 -11.49 10.23
C HIS A 59 1.91 -11.35 8.99
N THR A 60 0.82 -10.56 9.10
CA THR A 60 -0.12 -10.40 7.97
C THR A 60 0.39 -9.43 6.92
N LYS A 61 1.37 -8.60 7.25
CA LYS A 61 1.86 -7.45 6.47
C LYS A 61 0.76 -6.40 6.23
N ASP A 62 -0.31 -6.42 7.02
CA ASP A 62 -1.37 -5.44 7.02
C ASP A 62 -1.18 -4.47 8.19
N ALA A 63 -1.19 -3.16 7.90
CA ALA A 63 -1.09 -2.11 8.90
C ALA A 63 -2.46 -1.71 9.43
N ALA A 64 -2.54 -1.46 10.73
CA ALA A 64 -3.75 -1.02 11.39
C ALA A 64 -3.45 -0.28 12.69
N SER A 65 -4.49 0.32 13.28
CA SER A 65 -4.51 0.81 14.65
C SER A 65 -5.70 0.22 15.43
N LEU A 66 -5.64 0.29 16.77
CA LEU A 66 -6.75 -0.10 17.65
C LEU A 66 -7.35 1.15 18.27
N ASP A 67 -8.68 1.29 18.24
CA ASP A 67 -9.36 2.34 18.98
C ASP A 67 -9.54 1.99 20.48
N GLU A 68 -10.11 2.92 21.24
CA GLU A 68 -10.38 2.77 22.68
C GLU A 68 -11.31 1.57 22.97
N ASP A 69 -12.23 1.26 22.07
CA ASP A 69 -13.18 0.16 22.17
C ASP A 69 -12.62 -1.18 21.69
N GLY A 70 -11.38 -1.21 21.17
CA GLY A 70 -10.69 -2.39 20.65
C GLY A 70 -11.12 -2.82 19.26
N TYR A 71 -11.66 -1.90 18.46
CA TYR A 71 -11.85 -2.16 17.01
C TYR A 71 -10.55 -1.91 16.26
N VAL A 72 -10.26 -2.83 15.35
CA VAL A 72 -9.14 -2.72 14.40
C VAL A 72 -9.54 -1.82 13.22
N TRP A 73 -8.77 -0.77 13.00
CA TRP A 73 -8.90 0.16 11.87
C TRP A 73 -7.76 -0.11 10.89
N TYR A 74 -8.13 -0.69 9.74
CA TYR A 74 -7.18 -1.05 8.68
C TYR A 74 -6.67 0.20 7.96
N GLU A 75 -5.35 0.27 7.76
CA GLU A 75 -4.66 1.43 7.18
C GLU A 75 -3.89 1.09 5.89
N GLY A 76 -4.00 -0.14 5.43
CA GLY A 76 -3.35 -0.61 4.20
C GLY A 76 -2.29 -1.68 4.46
N ARG A 77 -1.55 -2.06 3.41
CA ARG A 77 -0.43 -3.00 3.51
C ARG A 77 0.79 -2.29 4.10
N ALA A 78 1.48 -2.94 5.01
CA ALA A 78 2.73 -2.40 5.58
C ALA A 78 3.84 -2.28 4.52
N ASP A 79 3.90 -3.23 3.59
CA ASP A 79 4.85 -3.30 2.48
C ASP A 79 4.52 -2.37 1.30
N ASP A 80 3.31 -1.83 1.23
CA ASP A 80 2.88 -0.88 0.20
C ASP A 80 3.00 0.59 0.63
N VAL A 81 3.33 0.86 1.90
CA VAL A 81 3.48 2.23 2.42
C VAL A 81 4.55 2.99 1.64
N ILE A 82 4.17 4.16 1.16
CA ILE A 82 5.07 5.07 0.44
C ILE A 82 5.76 5.98 1.44
N ILE A 83 7.08 5.83 1.60
CA ILE A 83 7.88 6.73 2.41
C ILE A 83 8.43 7.82 1.50
N ALA A 84 7.80 9.01 1.50
CA ALA A 84 8.19 10.13 0.67
C ALA A 84 8.58 11.34 1.53
N ALA A 85 9.82 11.80 1.41
CA ALA A 85 10.36 12.94 2.17
C ALA A 85 10.12 12.83 3.69
N GLY A 86 10.20 11.62 4.26
CA GLY A 86 9.98 11.36 5.69
C GLY A 86 8.52 11.15 6.10
N TYR A 87 7.56 11.33 5.19
CA TYR A 87 6.16 11.05 5.44
C TYR A 87 5.81 9.62 5.06
N ARG A 88 5.01 8.96 5.90
CA ARG A 88 4.41 7.65 5.60
C ARG A 88 3.03 7.90 4.97
N ILE A 89 2.86 7.50 3.73
CA ILE A 89 1.67 7.75 2.91
C ILE A 89 1.06 6.42 2.53
N GLY A 90 -0.22 6.23 2.86
CA GLY A 90 -0.99 5.06 2.42
C GLY A 90 -1.33 5.18 0.94
N PRO A 91 -0.98 4.20 0.09
CA PRO A 91 -1.33 4.25 -1.33
C PRO A 91 -2.84 4.36 -1.55
N PHE A 92 -3.64 3.68 -0.72
CA PHE A 92 -5.10 3.70 -0.80
C PHE A 92 -5.71 5.10 -0.68
N GLU A 93 -5.16 5.96 0.18
CA GLU A 93 -5.63 7.34 0.34
C GLU A 93 -5.43 8.14 -0.95
N VAL A 94 -4.25 8.01 -1.55
CA VAL A 94 -3.91 8.65 -2.82
C VAL A 94 -4.78 8.13 -3.96
N GLU A 95 -4.94 6.81 -4.06
CA GLU A 95 -5.76 6.15 -5.07
C GLU A 95 -7.23 6.57 -4.97
N SER A 96 -7.79 6.59 -3.76
CA SER A 96 -9.17 7.03 -3.51
C SER A 96 -9.37 8.48 -3.96
N ALA A 97 -8.42 9.37 -3.63
CA ALA A 97 -8.49 10.76 -4.06
C ALA A 97 -8.32 10.90 -5.59
N CYS A 98 -7.50 10.07 -6.24
CA CYS A 98 -7.42 10.05 -7.70
C CYS A 98 -8.75 9.60 -8.33
N LEU A 99 -9.39 8.57 -7.80
CA LEU A 99 -10.67 8.03 -8.28
C LEU A 99 -11.85 9.02 -8.16
N GLU A 100 -11.75 10.02 -7.29
CA GLU A 100 -12.75 11.09 -7.21
C GLU A 100 -12.65 12.11 -8.38
N HIS A 101 -11.56 12.07 -9.15
CA HIS A 101 -11.41 12.93 -10.32
C HIS A 101 -12.16 12.34 -11.52
N PRO A 102 -13.01 13.13 -12.24
CA PRO A 102 -13.89 12.61 -13.30
C PRO A 102 -13.15 11.92 -14.45
N ALA A 103 -11.91 12.33 -14.75
CA ALA A 103 -11.10 11.73 -15.80
C ALA A 103 -10.43 10.39 -15.40
N VAL A 104 -10.61 9.89 -14.16
CA VAL A 104 -9.91 8.69 -13.66
C VAL A 104 -10.88 7.52 -13.54
N ALA A 105 -10.59 6.42 -14.24
CA ALA A 105 -11.30 5.15 -14.10
C ALA A 105 -10.66 4.24 -13.05
N GLU A 106 -9.32 4.15 -13.06
CA GLU A 106 -8.57 3.36 -12.07
C GLU A 106 -7.27 4.08 -11.71
N ALA A 107 -6.80 3.86 -10.50
CA ALA A 107 -5.52 4.40 -10.05
C ALA A 107 -4.77 3.40 -9.15
N ALA A 108 -3.44 3.40 -9.24
CA ALA A 108 -2.55 2.71 -8.33
C ALA A 108 -1.39 3.63 -7.95
N ALA A 109 -1.09 3.74 -6.65
CA ALA A 109 -0.02 4.58 -6.15
C ALA A 109 1.13 3.74 -5.61
N VAL A 110 2.36 4.13 -5.96
CA VAL A 110 3.60 3.48 -5.50
C VAL A 110 4.67 4.51 -5.16
N ALA A 111 5.69 4.07 -4.42
CA ALA A 111 6.91 4.83 -4.25
C ALA A 111 7.72 4.82 -5.56
N SER A 112 8.14 6.00 -6.03
CA SER A 112 9.06 6.17 -7.16
C SER A 112 10.36 6.78 -6.64
N PRO A 113 11.55 6.19 -6.95
CA PRO A 113 12.83 6.72 -6.50
C PRO A 113 13.06 8.17 -6.96
N ASP A 114 13.62 9.00 -6.08
CA ASP A 114 13.90 10.42 -6.35
C ASP A 114 15.20 10.82 -5.64
N GLU A 115 16.15 11.38 -6.37
CA GLU A 115 17.50 11.73 -5.87
C GLU A 115 17.49 12.69 -4.67
N ARG A 116 16.51 13.61 -4.60
CA ARG A 116 16.45 14.63 -3.56
C ARG A 116 15.61 14.25 -2.37
N ARG A 117 14.61 13.36 -2.59
CA ARG A 117 13.57 13.05 -1.60
C ARG A 117 13.59 11.59 -1.16
N GLY A 118 14.56 10.80 -1.64
CA GLY A 118 14.57 9.35 -1.51
C GLY A 118 13.48 8.72 -2.39
N HIS A 119 12.21 9.02 -2.09
CA HIS A 119 11.08 8.64 -2.93
C HIS A 119 10.05 9.77 -3.03
N VAL A 120 9.24 9.71 -4.08
CA VAL A 120 8.04 10.52 -4.29
C VAL A 120 6.86 9.61 -4.60
N VAL A 121 5.65 10.11 -4.35
CA VAL A 121 4.43 9.42 -4.76
C VAL A 121 4.31 9.46 -6.27
N LYS A 122 4.12 8.31 -6.90
CA LYS A 122 3.75 8.15 -8.31
C LYS A 122 2.41 7.45 -8.40
N ALA A 123 1.53 7.96 -9.27
CA ALA A 123 0.27 7.31 -9.61
C ALA A 123 0.32 6.79 -11.05
N PHE A 124 -0.05 5.52 -11.22
CA PHE A 124 -0.42 4.93 -12.49
C PHE A 124 -1.93 5.09 -12.63
N VAL A 125 -2.38 5.68 -13.73
CA VAL A 125 -3.77 6.09 -13.92
C VAL A 125 -4.31 5.49 -15.21
N VAL A 126 -5.44 4.81 -15.12
CA VAL A 126 -6.28 4.47 -16.26
C VAL A 126 -7.32 5.58 -16.39
N LEU A 127 -7.38 6.21 -17.54
CA LEU A 127 -8.34 7.27 -17.81
C LEU A 127 -9.75 6.72 -18.07
N ALA A 128 -10.75 7.52 -17.78
CA ALA A 128 -12.13 7.24 -18.11
C ALA A 128 -12.36 7.29 -19.63
N ASP A 129 -13.41 6.63 -20.11
CA ASP A 129 -13.76 6.60 -21.54
C ASP A 129 -13.93 8.01 -22.10
N GLY A 130 -13.24 8.27 -23.22
CA GLY A 130 -13.28 9.57 -23.90
C GLY A 130 -12.27 10.60 -23.39
N GLU A 131 -11.53 10.29 -22.34
CA GLU A 131 -10.43 11.13 -21.86
C GLU A 131 -9.11 10.76 -22.53
N GLU A 132 -8.25 11.75 -22.75
CA GLU A 132 -6.95 11.54 -23.37
C GLU A 132 -5.79 11.92 -22.44
N PRO A 133 -4.66 11.16 -22.52
CA PRO A 133 -3.49 11.48 -21.73
C PRO A 133 -2.86 12.81 -22.18
N SER A 134 -2.74 13.75 -21.24
CA SER A 134 -2.09 15.04 -21.46
C SER A 134 -1.46 15.58 -20.17
N ASP A 135 -0.54 16.54 -20.31
CA ASP A 135 0.05 17.23 -19.18
C ASP A 135 -1.00 18.04 -18.39
N GLU A 136 -2.03 18.55 -19.06
CA GLU A 136 -3.15 19.26 -18.46
C GLU A 136 -3.96 18.32 -17.57
N THR A 137 -4.31 17.13 -18.08
CA THR A 137 -5.04 16.10 -17.32
C THR A 137 -4.22 15.64 -16.11
N ALA A 138 -2.91 15.43 -16.28
CA ALA A 138 -2.02 15.06 -15.17
C ALA A 138 -1.98 16.14 -14.07
N LYS A 139 -1.83 17.43 -14.44
CA LYS A 139 -1.84 18.55 -13.51
C LYS A 139 -3.20 18.71 -12.81
N SER A 140 -4.30 18.48 -13.52
CA SER A 140 -5.65 18.52 -12.95
C SER A 140 -5.82 17.47 -11.86
N ILE A 141 -5.42 16.21 -12.12
CA ILE A 141 -5.46 15.12 -11.14
C ILE A 141 -4.55 15.45 -9.94
N GLN A 142 -3.33 15.91 -10.18
CA GLN A 142 -2.40 16.30 -9.11
C GLN A 142 -3.00 17.38 -8.21
N GLN A 143 -3.60 18.42 -8.80
CA GLN A 143 -4.22 19.52 -8.05
C GLN A 143 -5.45 19.05 -7.28
N HIS A 144 -6.24 18.14 -7.86
CA HIS A 144 -7.39 17.54 -7.20
C HIS A 144 -6.96 16.80 -5.94
N VAL A 145 -6.01 15.86 -6.05
CA VAL A 145 -5.48 15.09 -4.90
C VAL A 145 -4.88 16.00 -3.84
N ARG A 146 -4.11 17.03 -4.26
CA ARG A 146 -3.51 18.01 -3.34
C ARG A 146 -4.55 18.79 -2.54
N THR A 147 -5.69 19.09 -3.15
CA THR A 147 -6.78 19.82 -2.49
C THR A 147 -7.56 18.93 -1.53
N ARG A 148 -7.73 17.66 -1.88
CA ARG A 148 -8.48 16.67 -1.06
C ARG A 148 -7.70 16.17 0.14
N LEU A 149 -6.40 15.94 0.00
CA LEU A 149 -5.56 15.37 1.06
C LEU A 149 -4.61 16.43 1.65
N SER A 150 -3.41 16.54 1.11
CA SER A 150 -2.40 17.52 1.53
C SER A 150 -1.27 17.63 0.53
N ALA A 151 -0.38 18.62 0.77
CA ALA A 151 0.74 18.92 -0.12
C ALA A 151 1.83 17.81 -0.20
N TYR A 152 1.83 16.81 0.68
CA TYR A 152 2.78 15.68 0.64
C TYR A 152 2.14 14.39 0.11
N HIS A 153 0.80 14.28 0.09
CA HIS A 153 0.10 13.09 -0.44
C HIS A 153 -0.05 13.08 -1.97
N TYR A 154 -0.05 14.27 -2.63
CA TYR A 154 -0.33 14.30 -4.05
C TYR A 154 0.76 13.61 -4.87
N PRO A 155 0.39 12.86 -5.94
CA PRO A 155 1.36 12.19 -6.80
C PRO A 155 2.18 13.21 -7.56
N ARG A 156 3.51 13.22 -7.35
CA ARG A 156 4.43 14.09 -8.09
C ARG A 156 4.69 13.61 -9.50
N ARG A 157 4.45 12.32 -9.74
CA ARG A 157 4.54 11.69 -11.05
C ARG A 157 3.21 11.01 -11.35
N ILE A 158 2.70 11.23 -12.56
CA ILE A 158 1.55 10.50 -13.10
C ILE A 158 2.02 9.80 -14.37
N GLU A 159 1.62 8.56 -14.50
CA GLU A 159 1.78 7.78 -15.73
C GLU A 159 0.41 7.24 -16.14
N PHE A 160 0.01 7.57 -17.36
CA PHE A 160 -1.20 7.02 -17.94
C PHE A 160 -0.92 5.66 -18.52
N VAL A 161 -1.74 4.69 -18.17
CA VAL A 161 -1.64 3.29 -18.61
C VAL A 161 -2.97 2.79 -19.13
N GLU A 162 -2.94 1.82 -20.04
CA GLU A 162 -4.17 1.22 -20.57
C GLU A 162 -4.87 0.33 -19.53
N SER A 163 -4.11 -0.33 -18.67
CA SER A 163 -4.62 -1.20 -17.62
C SER A 163 -3.63 -1.33 -16.46
N LEU A 164 -4.14 -1.65 -15.27
CA LEU A 164 -3.32 -1.98 -14.09
C LEU A 164 -3.13 -3.49 -13.97
N PRO A 165 -1.95 -3.98 -13.52
CA PRO A 165 -1.74 -5.40 -13.26
C PRO A 165 -2.64 -5.85 -12.09
N LYS A 166 -3.38 -6.94 -12.29
CA LYS A 166 -4.34 -7.46 -11.31
C LYS A 166 -4.15 -8.95 -11.07
N THR A 167 -4.51 -9.39 -9.88
CA THR A 167 -4.68 -10.81 -9.57
C THR A 167 -5.91 -11.36 -10.28
N LEU A 168 -6.07 -12.69 -10.31
CA LEU A 168 -7.28 -13.35 -10.81
C LEU A 168 -8.56 -12.90 -10.09
N THR A 169 -8.43 -12.37 -8.87
CA THR A 169 -9.54 -11.85 -8.06
C THR A 169 -9.75 -10.33 -8.20
N GLY A 170 -9.03 -9.68 -9.14
CA GLY A 170 -9.19 -8.26 -9.44
C GLY A 170 -8.41 -7.29 -8.52
N LYS A 171 -7.59 -7.80 -7.58
CA LYS A 171 -6.75 -6.93 -6.73
C LYS A 171 -5.55 -6.42 -7.51
N ILE A 172 -5.24 -5.11 -7.38
CA ILE A 172 -4.07 -4.49 -8.00
C ILE A 172 -2.78 -5.08 -7.41
N ARG A 173 -1.86 -5.47 -8.29
CA ARG A 173 -0.55 -6.03 -7.93
C ARG A 173 0.49 -4.90 -7.87
N ARG A 174 0.45 -4.11 -6.78
CA ARG A 174 1.35 -2.94 -6.59
C ARG A 174 2.83 -3.32 -6.59
N ILE A 175 3.17 -4.54 -6.17
CA ILE A 175 4.55 -5.03 -6.20
C ILE A 175 5.12 -4.98 -7.63
N GLU A 176 4.37 -5.40 -8.64
CA GLU A 176 4.82 -5.35 -10.04
C GLU A 176 5.05 -3.92 -10.52
N LEU A 177 4.14 -3.00 -10.18
CA LEU A 177 4.28 -1.58 -10.53
C LEU A 177 5.49 -0.95 -9.84
N ARG A 178 5.74 -1.27 -8.57
CA ARG A 178 6.87 -0.78 -7.80
C ARG A 178 8.20 -1.29 -8.34
N GLU A 179 8.29 -2.57 -8.66
CA GLU A 179 9.50 -3.18 -9.22
C GLU A 179 9.81 -2.63 -10.60
N ALA A 180 8.81 -2.53 -11.49
CA ALA A 180 8.95 -1.94 -12.82
C ALA A 180 9.40 -0.48 -12.76
N GLU A 181 8.84 0.32 -11.83
CA GLU A 181 9.24 1.70 -11.62
C GLU A 181 10.67 1.84 -11.11
N ALA A 182 11.05 1.02 -10.12
CA ALA A 182 12.41 1.01 -9.59
C ALA A 182 13.44 0.63 -10.66
N GLN A 183 13.11 -0.32 -11.52
CA GLN A 183 13.96 -0.75 -12.63
C GLN A 183 14.10 0.39 -13.67
N ARG A 184 13.00 1.01 -14.08
CA ARG A 184 12.99 2.10 -15.05
C ARG A 184 13.81 3.31 -14.60
N VAL A 185 13.71 3.68 -13.31
CA VAL A 185 14.48 4.79 -12.76
C VAL A 185 15.98 4.47 -12.73
N ARG A 186 16.36 3.22 -12.42
CA ARG A 186 17.77 2.78 -12.48
C ARG A 186 18.32 2.85 -13.90
N GLU A 187 17.60 2.31 -14.88
CA GLU A 187 18.00 2.34 -16.29
C GLU A 187 18.14 3.77 -16.82
N ALA A 188 17.24 4.68 -16.40
CA ALA A 188 17.34 6.09 -16.77
C ALA A 188 18.54 6.80 -16.13
N ALA A 189 18.99 6.38 -14.95
CA ALA A 189 20.17 6.93 -14.27
C ALA A 189 21.50 6.38 -14.84
N GLU A 190 21.46 5.19 -15.47
CA GLU A 190 22.62 4.54 -16.11
C GLU A 190 22.77 4.90 -17.59
N ALA A 191 21.76 5.54 -18.17
CA ALA A 191 21.83 6.00 -19.57
C ALA A 191 22.83 7.15 -19.71
N PRO A 192 23.75 7.09 -20.71
CA PRO A 192 24.83 8.05 -20.90
C PRO A 192 24.37 9.46 -21.30
#